data_4d836d3d125e652e877f20b9e455ea93
#
_entry.id   4d836d3d125e652e877f20b9e455ea93
#
_cell.length_a   1.000
_cell.length_b   1.000
_cell.length_c   1.000
_cell.angle_alpha   90.00
_cell.angle_beta   90.00
_cell.angle_gamma   90.00
#
_symmetry.space_group_name_H-M   'P 1'
#
loop_
_entity.id
_entity.type
_entity.pdbx_description
1 polymer ?
#
loop_
_entity_poly.entity_id
_entity_poly.type
_entity_poly.pdbx_seq_one_letter_code
_entity_poly.pdbx_strand_id
1 'polypeptide(L)'
;MDPSFYEKAADAANYIYFQKNVITEDGGKILPHFHDSIEFVFMSCGECLVHINTEERVVKQGEITFARCFEPHFYVPRKGAEYYVVLISSRYLKAEFDFSEKTFSSFLPESDYSHKILRFLDALYPVWDRSDDLLKCGFSDTLLALMRRAYPMTEVRNRKVTQAFVEVLKYINGNFRSELSL
;
A
#
# COMPACT_ATOMS: atom_id res chain seq x y z
N MET A 1 6.44 22.33 -2.09
CA MET A 1 6.09 20.98 -1.62
C MET A 1 6.03 21.01 -0.11
N ASP A 2 4.93 20.60 0.48
CA ASP A 2 4.84 20.43 1.93
C ASP A 2 5.81 19.30 2.34
N PRO A 3 6.77 19.53 3.24
CA PRO A 3 7.75 18.52 3.64
C PRO A 3 7.17 17.45 4.58
N SER A 4 5.87 17.30 4.63
CA SER A 4 5.21 16.32 5.48
C SER A 4 5.42 14.93 4.90
N PHE A 5 6.06 14.05 5.65
CA PHE A 5 6.17 12.62 5.34
C PHE A 5 4.81 11.89 5.42
N TYR A 6 3.76 12.60 5.82
CA TYR A 6 2.41 12.08 5.94
C TYR A 6 1.54 12.45 4.72
N GLU A 7 1.08 11.45 4.01
CA GLU A 7 0.24 11.63 2.83
C GLU A 7 -1.25 11.70 3.20
N LYS A 8 -1.76 12.93 3.39
CA LYS A 8 -3.17 13.17 3.79
C LYS A 8 -4.21 12.73 2.77
N ALA A 9 -3.87 12.71 1.50
CA ALA A 9 -4.80 12.32 0.43
C ALA A 9 -5.31 10.89 0.63
N ALA A 10 -4.49 10.03 1.23
CA ALA A 10 -4.83 8.64 1.54
C ALA A 10 -5.80 8.46 2.72
N ASP A 11 -6.13 9.54 3.47
CA ASP A 11 -6.99 9.46 4.67
C ASP A 11 -8.47 9.69 4.40
N ALA A 12 -8.86 10.03 3.19
CA ALA A 12 -10.26 10.29 2.86
C ALA A 12 -11.11 9.05 3.19
N ALA A 13 -12.26 9.27 3.82
CA ALA A 13 -13.23 8.20 4.05
C ALA A 13 -13.60 7.56 2.70
N ASN A 14 -13.62 6.24 2.66
CA ASN A 14 -13.83 5.44 1.44
C ASN A 14 -12.78 5.68 0.36
N TYR A 15 -11.59 6.15 0.73
CA TYR A 15 -10.52 6.35 -0.21
C TYR A 15 -9.97 5.01 -0.70
N ILE A 16 -10.09 4.82 -1.99
CA ILE A 16 -9.48 3.72 -2.72
C ILE A 16 -8.75 4.33 -3.90
N TYR A 17 -7.44 4.19 -3.92
CA TYR A 17 -6.59 4.67 -5.01
C TYR A 17 -6.07 3.48 -5.81
N PHE A 18 -6.13 3.58 -7.12
CA PHE A 18 -5.58 2.59 -8.02
C PHE A 18 -4.95 3.28 -9.21
N GLN A 19 -3.65 3.10 -9.38
CA GLN A 19 -2.85 3.78 -10.41
C GLN A 19 -1.84 2.83 -11.03
N LYS A 20 -1.69 2.90 -12.36
CA LYS A 20 -0.57 2.32 -13.09
C LYS A 20 0.53 3.35 -13.27
N ASN A 21 1.76 2.97 -12.96
CA ASN A 21 2.95 3.78 -13.17
C ASN A 21 3.85 3.12 -14.21
N VAL A 22 4.38 3.92 -15.13
CA VAL A 22 5.34 3.51 -16.16
C VAL A 22 6.55 4.43 -16.08
N ILE A 23 7.71 3.87 -15.81
CA ILE A 23 8.94 4.62 -15.58
C ILE A 23 9.77 4.68 -16.87
N THR A 24 9.79 5.82 -17.49
CA THR A 24 10.47 6.04 -18.78
C THR A 24 11.92 6.49 -18.62
N GLU A 25 12.29 7.03 -17.45
CA GLU A 25 13.60 7.58 -17.17
C GLU A 25 14.12 7.12 -15.79
N ASP A 26 15.43 7.02 -15.63
CA ASP A 26 16.04 6.76 -14.34
C ASP A 26 16.01 8.01 -13.43
N GLY A 27 16.14 7.79 -12.13
CA GLY A 27 16.21 8.83 -11.11
C GLY A 27 14.87 9.24 -10.49
N GLY A 28 13.76 8.69 -10.95
CA GLY A 28 12.49 8.81 -10.26
C GLY A 28 12.56 8.10 -8.91
N LYS A 29 12.09 8.78 -7.85
CA LYS A 29 11.93 8.16 -6.54
C LYS A 29 10.69 8.69 -5.86
N ILE A 30 9.97 7.81 -5.18
CA ILE A 30 8.90 8.17 -4.27
C ILE A 30 9.56 8.30 -2.90
N LEU A 31 9.53 9.52 -2.36
CA LEU A 31 10.21 9.85 -1.11
C LEU A 31 9.63 9.06 0.08
N PRO A 32 10.40 8.86 1.17
CA PRO A 32 9.87 8.25 2.38
C PRO A 32 8.59 8.95 2.84
N HIS A 33 7.54 8.16 3.04
CA HIS A 33 6.24 8.64 3.49
C HIS A 33 5.49 7.53 4.24
N PHE A 34 4.37 7.89 4.86
CA PHE A 34 3.42 6.97 5.45
C PHE A 34 2.01 7.59 5.41
N HIS A 35 0.98 6.77 5.52
CA HIS A 35 -0.43 7.17 5.48
C HIS A 35 -1.33 6.19 6.24
N ASP A 36 -2.57 6.57 6.53
CA ASP A 36 -3.58 5.72 7.17
C ASP A 36 -4.33 4.86 6.14
N SER A 37 -3.56 4.19 5.27
CA SER A 37 -4.07 3.22 4.30
C SER A 37 -3.13 2.02 4.25
N ILE A 38 -3.64 0.86 3.90
CA ILE A 38 -2.78 -0.22 3.41
C ILE A 38 -2.39 0.08 1.97
N GLU A 39 -1.18 -0.30 1.59
CA GLU A 39 -0.69 -0.16 0.23
C GLU A 39 -0.17 -1.48 -0.32
N PHE A 40 -0.59 -1.80 -1.53
CA PHE A 40 0.01 -2.85 -2.35
C PHE A 40 0.69 -2.24 -3.57
N VAL A 41 1.89 -2.71 -3.89
CA VAL A 41 2.53 -2.44 -5.18
C VAL A 41 2.74 -3.77 -5.91
N PHE A 42 2.18 -3.87 -7.10
CA PHE A 42 2.23 -5.07 -7.96
C PHE A 42 3.16 -4.79 -9.13
N MET A 43 4.32 -5.43 -9.17
CA MET A 43 5.29 -5.26 -10.26
C MET A 43 4.83 -6.00 -11.51
N SER A 44 4.45 -5.26 -12.56
CA SER A 44 4.04 -5.84 -13.86
C SER A 44 5.20 -5.98 -14.83
N CYS A 45 6.26 -5.15 -14.70
CA CYS A 45 7.48 -5.23 -15.52
C CYS A 45 8.66 -4.59 -14.78
N GLY A 46 9.88 -5.05 -15.08
CA GLY A 46 11.12 -4.46 -14.55
C GLY A 46 11.34 -4.71 -13.07
N GLU A 47 11.99 -3.76 -12.41
CA GLU A 47 12.36 -3.87 -11.00
C GLU A 47 12.33 -2.53 -10.27
N CYS A 48 12.13 -2.58 -8.95
CA CYS A 48 12.10 -1.44 -8.05
C CYS A 48 12.83 -1.77 -6.76
N LEU A 49 13.71 -0.86 -6.29
CA LEU A 49 14.22 -0.94 -4.93
C LEU A 49 13.13 -0.41 -3.98
N VAL A 50 12.74 -1.23 -3.04
CA VAL A 50 11.64 -0.95 -2.10
C VAL A 50 12.14 -1.04 -0.67
N HIS A 51 11.80 -0.04 0.12
CA HIS A 51 12.05 -0.01 1.55
C HIS A 51 10.72 0.08 2.30
N ILE A 52 10.48 -0.85 3.23
CA ILE A 52 9.32 -0.85 4.11
C ILE A 52 9.81 -1.09 5.54
N ASN A 53 9.57 -0.14 6.44
CA ASN A 53 10.13 -0.13 7.80
C ASN A 53 11.66 -0.26 7.80
N THR A 54 12.17 -1.41 8.26
CA THR A 54 13.60 -1.72 8.34
C THR A 54 14.07 -2.71 7.27
N GLU A 55 13.16 -3.15 6.39
CA GLU A 55 13.48 -4.10 5.33
C GLU A 55 13.66 -3.39 4.00
N GLU A 56 14.69 -3.78 3.25
CA GLU A 56 14.97 -3.27 1.91
C GLU A 56 15.18 -4.43 0.95
N ARG A 57 14.53 -4.41 -0.21
CA ARG A 57 14.68 -5.41 -1.27
C ARG A 57 14.50 -4.81 -2.65
N VAL A 58 15.17 -5.42 -3.63
CA VAL A 58 14.83 -5.23 -5.05
C VAL A 58 13.66 -6.16 -5.36
N VAL A 59 12.53 -5.58 -5.72
CA VAL A 59 11.29 -6.26 -6.09
C VAL A 59 11.21 -6.30 -7.60
N LYS A 60 10.89 -7.47 -8.16
CA LYS A 60 10.89 -7.74 -9.59
C LYS A 60 9.49 -8.04 -10.12
N GLN A 61 9.39 -8.13 -11.44
CA GLN A 61 8.15 -8.52 -12.11
C GLN A 61 7.51 -9.77 -11.47
N GLY A 62 6.21 -9.70 -11.24
CA GLY A 62 5.42 -10.76 -10.60
C GLY A 62 5.42 -10.73 -9.07
N GLU A 63 6.36 -10.01 -8.45
CA GLU A 63 6.39 -9.84 -6.99
C GLU A 63 5.49 -8.69 -6.55
N ILE A 64 5.08 -8.72 -5.28
CA ILE A 64 4.16 -7.75 -4.69
C ILE A 64 4.77 -7.24 -3.40
N THR A 65 4.61 -5.94 -3.13
CA THR A 65 4.89 -5.39 -1.79
C THR A 65 3.61 -5.03 -1.07
N PHE A 66 3.69 -5.06 0.26
CA PHE A 66 2.59 -4.71 1.15
C PHE A 66 3.09 -3.86 2.32
N ALA A 67 2.57 -2.64 2.42
CA ALA A 67 2.75 -1.78 3.57
C ALA A 67 1.42 -1.62 4.33
N ARG A 68 1.47 -1.78 5.66
CA ARG A 68 0.32 -1.53 6.53
C ARG A 68 0.13 -0.03 6.75
N CYS A 69 -1.02 0.32 7.29
CA CYS A 69 -1.27 1.68 7.78
C CYS A 69 -0.13 2.15 8.70
N PHE A 70 0.35 3.36 8.47
CA PHE A 70 1.43 4.02 9.22
C PHE A 70 2.81 3.35 9.14
N GLU A 71 3.03 2.39 8.26
CA GLU A 71 4.37 1.87 8.00
C GLU A 71 5.14 2.79 7.05
N PRO A 72 6.29 3.34 7.47
CA PRO A 72 7.14 4.14 6.58
C PRO A 72 7.64 3.30 5.41
N HIS A 73 7.51 3.84 4.21
CA HIS A 73 7.98 3.18 3.01
C HIS A 73 8.42 4.18 1.95
N PHE A 74 9.26 3.71 1.00
CA PHE A 74 9.65 4.46 -0.18
C PHE A 74 10.05 3.52 -1.32
N TYR A 75 10.05 4.06 -2.54
CA TYR A 75 10.30 3.31 -3.75
C TYR A 75 11.29 4.03 -4.65
N VAL A 76 12.23 3.27 -5.23
CA VAL A 76 13.17 3.75 -6.25
C VAL A 76 13.04 2.84 -7.47
N PRO A 77 12.02 3.08 -8.31
CA PRO A 77 11.81 2.29 -9.51
C PRO A 77 12.91 2.57 -10.53
N ARG A 78 13.32 1.54 -11.26
CA ARG A 78 14.28 1.67 -12.35
C ARG A 78 13.58 1.96 -13.67
N LYS A 79 14.32 2.53 -14.60
CA LYS A 79 13.84 2.73 -15.97
C LYS A 79 13.29 1.41 -16.56
N GLY A 80 12.13 1.50 -17.19
CA GLY A 80 11.42 0.35 -17.74
C GLY A 80 10.55 -0.40 -16.71
N ALA A 81 10.54 0.03 -15.45
CA ALA A 81 9.62 -0.54 -14.48
C ALA A 81 8.18 -0.10 -14.76
N GLU A 82 7.27 -1.06 -14.69
CA GLU A 82 5.83 -0.83 -14.67
C GLU A 82 5.23 -1.49 -13.43
N TYR A 83 4.33 -0.80 -12.77
CA TYR A 83 3.70 -1.33 -11.56
C TYR A 83 2.35 -0.67 -11.28
N TYR A 84 1.50 -1.39 -10.58
CA TYR A 84 0.25 -0.88 -10.05
C TYR A 84 0.41 -0.55 -8.55
N VAL A 85 -0.11 0.60 -8.15
CA VAL A 85 -0.26 1.00 -6.74
C VAL A 85 -1.74 0.93 -6.39
N VAL A 86 -2.07 0.25 -5.29
CA VAL A 86 -3.41 0.19 -4.74
C VAL A 86 -3.36 0.58 -3.28
N LEU A 87 -4.01 1.71 -2.93
CA LEU A 87 -4.22 2.11 -1.55
C LEU A 87 -5.68 1.83 -1.15
N ILE A 88 -5.85 1.28 0.04
CA ILE A 88 -7.18 1.08 0.64
C ILE A 88 -7.15 1.68 2.03
N SER A 89 -7.96 2.71 2.27
CA SER A 89 -8.04 3.41 3.55
C SER A 89 -8.42 2.45 4.69
N SER A 90 -7.81 2.64 5.85
CA SER A 90 -8.15 1.88 7.06
C SER A 90 -9.63 1.98 7.42
N ARG A 91 -10.28 3.09 7.08
CA ARG A 91 -11.72 3.31 7.32
C ARG A 91 -12.61 2.48 6.40
N TYR A 92 -12.09 2.07 5.24
CA TYR A 92 -12.79 1.20 4.31
C TYR A 92 -12.68 -0.27 4.69
N LEU A 93 -11.59 -0.67 5.35
CA LEU A 93 -11.34 -2.06 5.70
C LEU A 93 -12.45 -2.60 6.61
N LYS A 94 -12.98 -3.74 6.24
CA LYS A 94 -13.96 -4.49 7.06
C LYS A 94 -13.24 -5.22 8.20
N ALA A 95 -14.00 -5.64 9.20
CA ALA A 95 -13.45 -6.37 10.35
C ALA A 95 -12.65 -7.63 9.95
N GLU A 96 -13.07 -8.34 8.90
CA GLU A 96 -12.37 -9.52 8.39
C GLU A 96 -11.02 -9.21 7.73
N PHE A 97 -10.74 -7.95 7.44
CA PHE A 97 -9.48 -7.43 6.88
C PHE A 97 -8.72 -6.54 7.86
N ASP A 98 -8.96 -6.72 9.15
CA ASP A 98 -8.17 -6.04 10.17
C ASP A 98 -6.75 -6.59 10.22
N PHE A 99 -5.79 -5.76 9.81
CA PHE A 99 -4.37 -6.07 9.81
C PHE A 99 -3.66 -5.80 11.15
N SER A 100 -4.41 -5.53 12.22
CA SER A 100 -3.82 -5.30 13.55
C SER A 100 -3.34 -6.59 14.23
N GLU A 101 -3.94 -7.74 13.92
CA GLU A 101 -3.58 -9.03 14.49
C GLU A 101 -2.76 -9.89 13.55
N LYS A 102 -3.17 -9.96 12.29
CA LYS A 102 -2.50 -10.73 11.25
C LYS A 102 -2.21 -9.87 10.05
N THR A 103 -1.09 -10.11 9.42
CA THR A 103 -0.62 -9.32 8.28
C THR A 103 0.04 -10.19 7.23
N PHE A 104 0.11 -9.71 6.00
CA PHE A 104 1.01 -10.24 5.00
C PHE A 104 2.45 -9.88 5.32
N SER A 105 3.41 -10.62 4.74
CA SER A 105 4.81 -10.17 4.67
C SER A 105 4.88 -8.90 3.82
N SER A 106 5.81 -8.01 4.14
CA SER A 106 6.05 -6.79 3.34
C SER A 106 6.49 -7.10 1.91
N PHE A 107 7.05 -8.28 1.67
CA PHE A 107 7.50 -8.73 0.36
C PHE A 107 6.91 -10.11 0.05
N LEU A 108 6.11 -10.18 -0.98
CA LEU A 108 5.37 -11.37 -1.40
C LEU A 108 5.97 -11.87 -2.72
N PRO A 109 6.37 -13.16 -2.78
CA PRO A 109 7.04 -13.71 -3.96
C PRO A 109 6.10 -13.83 -5.14
N GLU A 110 6.70 -13.86 -6.33
CA GLU A 110 6.02 -14.25 -7.57
C GLU A 110 5.31 -15.60 -7.43
N SER A 111 4.14 -15.72 -8.01
CA SER A 111 3.31 -16.93 -8.01
C SER A 111 2.31 -16.93 -9.15
N ASP A 112 1.72 -18.07 -9.45
CA ASP A 112 0.59 -18.16 -10.39
C ASP A 112 -0.57 -17.23 -9.98
N TYR A 113 -0.75 -17.00 -8.69
CA TYR A 113 -1.76 -16.09 -8.20
C TYR A 113 -1.41 -14.63 -8.45
N SER A 114 -0.15 -14.22 -8.27
CA SER A 114 0.25 -12.83 -8.55
C SER A 114 0.02 -12.48 -10.02
N HIS A 115 0.29 -13.40 -10.95
CA HIS A 115 -0.01 -13.21 -12.35
C HIS A 115 -1.52 -13.13 -12.66
N LYS A 116 -2.36 -13.88 -11.94
CA LYS A 116 -3.83 -13.77 -12.05
C LYS A 116 -4.31 -12.43 -11.54
N ILE A 117 -3.75 -11.95 -10.42
CA ILE A 117 -4.06 -10.64 -9.86
C ILE A 117 -3.63 -9.54 -10.83
N LEU A 118 -2.42 -9.60 -11.39
CA LEU A 118 -1.98 -8.62 -12.39
C LEU A 118 -2.93 -8.56 -13.59
N ARG A 119 -3.40 -9.69 -14.13
CA ARG A 119 -4.40 -9.69 -15.21
C ARG A 119 -5.73 -9.07 -14.78
N PHE A 120 -6.16 -9.26 -13.55
CA PHE A 120 -7.34 -8.61 -12.99
C PHE A 120 -7.16 -7.08 -12.91
N LEU A 121 -5.99 -6.61 -12.48
CA LEU A 121 -5.65 -5.18 -12.45
C LEU A 121 -5.61 -4.59 -13.87
N ASP A 122 -4.95 -5.27 -14.81
CA ASP A 122 -4.89 -4.86 -16.22
C ASP A 122 -6.29 -4.73 -16.85
N ALA A 123 -7.20 -5.63 -16.52
CA ALA A 123 -8.57 -5.62 -17.04
C ALA A 123 -9.41 -4.46 -16.49
N LEU A 124 -9.18 -4.06 -15.23
CA LEU A 124 -9.95 -3.01 -14.57
C LEU A 124 -9.38 -1.60 -14.79
N TYR A 125 -8.08 -1.46 -14.94
CA TYR A 125 -7.44 -0.16 -15.02
C TYR A 125 -8.02 0.77 -16.12
N PRO A 126 -8.33 0.29 -17.34
CA PRO A 126 -8.88 1.16 -18.40
C PRO A 126 -10.24 1.79 -18.09
N VAL A 127 -11.00 1.22 -17.16
CA VAL A 127 -12.32 1.71 -16.75
C VAL A 127 -12.33 2.41 -15.40
N TRP A 128 -11.17 2.47 -14.73
CA TRP A 128 -11.05 2.95 -13.35
C TRP A 128 -11.48 4.41 -13.16
N ASP A 129 -11.11 5.32 -14.08
CA ASP A 129 -11.46 6.74 -13.99
C ASP A 129 -12.98 7.01 -14.04
N ARG A 130 -13.76 6.03 -14.52
CA ARG A 130 -15.22 6.09 -14.58
C ARG A 130 -15.90 5.25 -13.51
N SER A 131 -15.12 4.73 -12.56
CA SER A 131 -15.66 3.87 -11.52
C SER A 131 -16.47 4.66 -10.50
N ASP A 132 -17.65 4.13 -10.19
CA ASP A 132 -18.46 4.54 -9.06
C ASP A 132 -18.00 3.85 -7.77
N ASP A 133 -18.62 4.21 -6.65
CA ASP A 133 -18.28 3.62 -5.35
C ASP A 133 -18.57 2.12 -5.30
N LEU A 134 -19.56 1.62 -6.03
CA LEU A 134 -19.88 0.20 -6.07
C LEU A 134 -18.75 -0.59 -6.73
N LEU A 135 -18.23 -0.11 -7.88
CA LEU A 135 -17.10 -0.76 -8.56
C LEU A 135 -15.84 -0.70 -7.69
N LYS A 136 -15.55 0.44 -7.07
CA LYS A 136 -14.39 0.61 -6.17
C LYS A 136 -14.45 -0.33 -4.97
N CYS A 137 -15.61 -0.44 -4.33
CA CYS A 137 -15.84 -1.36 -3.23
C CYS A 137 -15.67 -2.82 -3.66
N GLY A 138 -16.32 -3.21 -4.75
CA GLY A 138 -16.22 -4.56 -5.30
C GLY A 138 -14.80 -4.94 -5.71
N PHE A 139 -14.04 -3.99 -6.27
CA PHE A 139 -12.61 -4.14 -6.58
C PHE A 139 -11.80 -4.44 -5.32
N SER A 140 -11.95 -3.61 -4.28
CA SER A 140 -11.16 -3.75 -3.05
C SER A 140 -11.46 -5.05 -2.33
N ASP A 141 -12.75 -5.41 -2.19
CA ASP A 141 -13.16 -6.67 -1.57
C ASP A 141 -12.62 -7.89 -2.34
N THR A 142 -12.70 -7.84 -3.68
CA THR A 142 -12.19 -8.91 -4.54
C THR A 142 -10.68 -9.04 -4.45
N LEU A 143 -9.95 -7.91 -4.52
CA LEU A 143 -8.50 -7.90 -4.41
C LEU A 143 -8.04 -8.48 -3.07
N LEU A 144 -8.62 -8.03 -1.95
CA LEU A 144 -8.27 -8.51 -0.62
C LEU A 144 -8.58 -10.02 -0.46
N ALA A 145 -9.69 -10.50 -1.01
CA ALA A 145 -10.03 -11.92 -1.01
C ALA A 145 -9.02 -12.76 -1.81
N LEU A 146 -8.59 -12.26 -2.99
CA LEU A 146 -7.56 -12.91 -3.80
C LEU A 146 -6.21 -12.94 -3.08
N MET A 147 -5.81 -11.82 -2.46
CA MET A 147 -4.56 -11.74 -1.68
C MET A 147 -4.55 -12.74 -0.52
N ARG A 148 -5.63 -12.81 0.27
CA ARG A 148 -5.77 -13.79 1.36
C ARG A 148 -5.71 -15.24 0.89
N ARG A 149 -6.21 -15.52 -0.29
CA ARG A 149 -6.16 -16.86 -0.89
C ARG A 149 -4.77 -17.21 -1.40
N ALA A 150 -4.05 -16.20 -1.90
CA ALA A 150 -2.75 -16.38 -2.54
C ALA A 150 -1.60 -16.47 -1.52
N TYR A 151 -1.69 -15.72 -0.43
CA TYR A 151 -0.59 -15.53 0.50
C TYR A 151 -1.03 -15.76 1.96
N PRO A 152 -0.19 -16.46 2.75
CA PRO A 152 -0.47 -16.65 4.16
C PRO A 152 -0.34 -15.33 4.93
N MET A 153 -1.22 -15.11 5.89
CA MET A 153 -1.11 -14.05 6.87
C MET A 153 -0.48 -14.61 8.15
N THR A 154 0.45 -13.87 8.72
CA THR A 154 1.14 -14.21 9.97
C THR A 154 0.77 -13.23 11.07
N GLU A 155 0.97 -13.62 12.32
CA GLU A 155 0.71 -12.76 13.49
C GLU A 155 1.63 -11.53 13.48
N VAL A 156 1.09 -10.39 13.84
CA VAL A 156 1.85 -9.13 13.96
C VAL A 156 2.75 -9.22 15.19
N ARG A 157 4.07 -9.16 14.96
CA ARG A 157 5.06 -9.10 16.05
C ARG A 157 4.97 -7.76 16.77
N ASN A 158 5.13 -7.77 18.10
CA ASN A 158 5.17 -6.56 18.95
C ASN A 158 3.91 -5.67 18.83
N ARG A 159 2.73 -6.26 18.68
CA ARG A 159 1.44 -5.57 18.50
C ARG A 159 1.24 -4.34 19.40
N LYS A 160 1.54 -4.46 20.70
CA LYS A 160 1.37 -3.35 21.66
C LYS A 160 2.24 -2.13 21.33
N VAL A 161 3.50 -2.37 20.95
CA VAL A 161 4.43 -1.29 20.57
C VAL A 161 4.00 -0.65 19.27
N THR A 162 3.62 -1.45 18.28
CA THR A 162 3.11 -0.95 16.99
C THR A 162 1.84 -0.11 17.20
N GLN A 163 0.90 -0.58 18.01
CA GLN A 163 -0.34 0.13 18.29
C GLN A 163 -0.08 1.46 19.00
N ALA A 164 0.76 1.48 20.04
CA ALA A 164 1.14 2.70 20.75
C ALA A 164 1.82 3.71 19.81
N PHE A 165 2.68 3.25 18.91
CA PHE A 165 3.33 4.10 17.91
C PHE A 165 2.32 4.71 16.93
N VAL A 166 1.39 3.93 16.42
CA VAL A 166 0.30 4.40 15.54
C VAL A 166 -0.57 5.44 16.25
N GLU A 167 -0.92 5.24 17.51
CA GLU A 167 -1.68 6.20 18.31
C GLU A 167 -0.93 7.54 18.45
N VAL A 168 0.38 7.49 18.72
CA VAL A 168 1.24 8.68 18.78
C VAL A 168 1.28 9.40 17.44
N LEU A 169 1.44 8.68 16.33
CA LEU A 169 1.44 9.28 14.99
C LEU A 169 0.09 9.94 14.65
N LYS A 170 -1.02 9.27 14.98
CA LYS A 170 -2.37 9.84 14.82
C LYS A 170 -2.55 11.12 15.64
N TYR A 171 -2.09 11.10 16.89
CA TYR A 171 -2.15 12.28 17.76
C TYR A 171 -1.32 13.44 17.19
N ILE A 172 -0.08 13.20 16.81
CA ILE A 172 0.79 14.21 16.19
C ILE A 172 0.14 14.76 14.93
N ASN A 173 -0.33 13.90 14.03
CA ASN A 173 -0.94 14.32 12.76
C ASN A 173 -2.22 15.15 12.98
N GLY A 174 -3.02 14.81 13.99
CA GLY A 174 -4.23 15.57 14.34
C GLY A 174 -3.96 16.93 15.00
N ASN A 175 -2.81 17.08 15.65
CA ASN A 175 -2.52 18.23 16.53
C ASN A 175 -1.27 19.02 16.15
N PHE A 176 -0.52 18.67 15.09
CA PHE A 176 0.78 19.29 14.78
C PHE A 176 0.72 20.81 14.49
N ARG A 177 -0.47 21.37 14.24
CA ARG A 177 -0.70 22.81 14.06
C ARG A 177 -1.11 23.54 15.34
N SER A 178 -1.33 22.84 16.44
CA SER A 178 -1.60 23.39 17.76
C SER A 178 -0.37 23.25 18.66
N GLU A 179 -0.29 24.06 19.72
CA GLU A 179 0.77 23.86 20.72
C GLU A 179 0.65 22.46 21.32
N LEU A 180 1.68 21.65 21.09
CA LEU A 180 1.81 20.32 21.69
C LEU A 180 2.46 20.51 23.07
N SER A 181 1.70 20.37 24.15
CA SER A 181 2.26 20.21 25.51
C SER A 181 2.46 18.71 25.79
N LEU A 182 3.64 18.37 26.24
CA LEU A 182 3.95 17.06 26.82
C LEU A 182 3.39 16.99 28.25
#